data_16bdd3cc4d2135afa7b30cfe8e10aa6d
#
_entry.id   16bdd3cc4d2135afa7b30cfe8e10aa6d
#
_cell.length_a   1.000
_cell.length_b   1.000
_cell.length_c   1.000
_cell.angle_alpha   90.00
_cell.angle_beta   90.00
_cell.angle_gamma   90.00
#
_symmetry.space_group_name_H-M   'P 1'
#
loop_
_entity.id
_entity.type
_entity.pdbx_description
1 polymer ?
#
loop_
_entity_poly.entity_id
_entity_poly.type
_entity_poly.pdbx_seq_one_letter_code
_entity_poly.pdbx_strand_id
1 'polypeptide(L)'
;MQTPLIINNWYNRQSLPLDLPGLSMNDATLLLVEDDPDISTPMANYLMNNGYHVVACESAESAQQWLKSHKADLILLDIMLPGESGLDLCRRLRGGYCPPIIMVTALDDPIDNVVGLELGADDYVAKPFDLSVLLARIRAVLRRVNGAEQAAVKTGGEHVIHFANCTFYPLRRYLHGPTGIRKSLTAGETDLLLVLCQNGKKVLSREDLIDLMRGENGSAASMRSVDLLISRLRRKLVFDDMKEELIQTFRNNGYLFRPEVRGL
;
A
#
# COMPACT_ATOMS: atom_id res chain seq x y z
N MET A 1 -24.85 18.96 3.97
CA MET A 1 -23.43 18.97 3.58
C MET A 1 -22.64 19.01 4.87
N GLN A 2 -22.20 17.85 5.35
CA GLN A 2 -21.38 17.77 6.56
C GLN A 2 -19.93 17.97 6.15
N THR A 3 -19.29 18.96 6.74
CA THR A 3 -17.87 19.24 6.55
C THR A 3 -17.08 18.16 7.29
N PRO A 4 -16.04 17.54 6.71
CA PRO A 4 -15.22 16.57 7.43
C PRO A 4 -14.67 17.21 8.70
N LEU A 5 -14.75 16.49 9.80
CA LEU A 5 -14.16 16.89 11.08
C LEU A 5 -12.63 16.87 10.94
N ILE A 6 -12.08 18.02 10.59
CA ILE A 6 -10.63 18.24 10.65
C ILE A 6 -10.31 18.41 12.13
N ILE A 7 -9.89 17.35 12.80
CA ILE A 7 -9.38 17.43 14.17
C ILE A 7 -7.97 18.04 14.08
N ASN A 8 -7.91 19.34 13.78
CA ASN A 8 -6.69 20.12 13.80
C ASN A 8 -6.42 20.57 15.24
N ASN A 9 -5.56 19.88 15.93
CA ASN A 9 -5.02 20.38 17.20
C ASN A 9 -3.89 21.39 16.94
N TRP A 10 -4.22 22.55 16.32
CA TRP A 10 -3.32 23.68 16.12
C TRP A 10 -2.99 24.42 17.42
N TYR A 11 -3.68 24.12 18.53
CA TYR A 11 -3.58 24.90 19.78
C TYR A 11 -2.44 24.48 20.71
N ASN A 12 -1.67 23.42 20.42
CA ASN A 12 -0.65 22.94 21.37
C ASN A 12 0.81 23.04 20.88
N ARG A 13 1.10 23.86 19.86
CA ARG A 13 2.49 24.11 19.43
C ARG A 13 3.28 25.08 20.30
N GLN A 14 2.67 25.66 21.36
CA GLN A 14 3.35 26.68 22.18
C GLN A 14 3.89 26.18 23.55
N SER A 15 3.79 24.91 23.87
CA SER A 15 4.21 24.43 25.20
C SER A 15 4.93 23.08 25.25
N LEU A 16 5.67 22.69 24.22
CA LEU A 16 6.63 21.60 24.36
C LEU A 16 8.06 22.16 24.19
N PRO A 17 8.93 21.91 25.19
CA PRO A 17 10.30 22.36 25.11
C PRO A 17 11.12 21.45 24.18
N LEU A 18 11.75 22.10 23.20
CA LEU A 18 13.11 21.88 22.72
C LEU A 18 13.55 20.48 22.28
N ASP A 19 13.88 20.44 20.98
CA ASP A 19 15.07 19.79 20.39
C ASP A 19 15.69 18.64 21.19
N LEU A 20 15.15 17.46 21.02
CA LEU A 20 15.93 16.24 21.11
C LEU A 20 16.38 15.87 19.69
N PRO A 21 17.69 15.87 19.38
CA PRO A 21 18.19 15.50 18.09
C PRO A 21 17.94 14.00 17.87
N GLY A 22 17.02 13.65 16.96
CA GLY A 22 16.78 12.27 16.56
C GLY A 22 15.33 11.84 16.34
N LEU A 23 14.33 12.66 16.65
CA LEU A 23 12.93 12.41 16.31
C LEU A 23 12.57 13.24 15.07
N SER A 24 12.74 12.66 13.89
CA SER A 24 12.08 13.13 12.69
C SER A 24 10.57 12.97 12.93
N MET A 25 9.86 14.07 13.16
CA MET A 25 8.39 14.07 13.17
C MET A 25 7.93 13.53 11.82
N ASN A 26 7.10 12.50 11.87
CA ASN A 26 6.58 11.86 10.69
C ASN A 26 5.49 12.78 10.12
N ASP A 27 5.84 13.67 9.17
CA ASP A 27 4.92 14.64 8.55
C ASP A 27 3.84 13.97 7.66
N ALA A 28 3.69 12.64 7.73
CA ALA A 28 2.77 11.91 6.89
C ALA A 28 1.31 12.17 7.29
N THR A 29 0.48 12.38 6.27
CA THR A 29 -0.97 12.58 6.41
C THR A 29 -1.71 11.25 6.24
N LEU A 30 -2.42 10.83 7.28
CA LEU A 30 -3.26 9.64 7.30
C LEU A 30 -4.72 10.05 7.11
N LEU A 31 -5.40 9.44 6.15
CA LEU A 31 -6.85 9.57 5.99
C LEU A 31 -7.51 8.37 6.68
N LEU A 32 -8.24 8.62 7.75
CA LEU A 32 -9.01 7.64 8.50
C LEU A 32 -10.47 7.68 8.05
N VAL A 33 -10.98 6.57 7.52
CA VAL A 33 -12.38 6.44 7.07
C VAL A 33 -13.06 5.39 7.93
N GLU A 34 -13.84 5.85 8.90
CA GLU A 34 -14.49 5.05 9.94
C GLU A 34 -15.72 5.84 10.43
N ASP A 35 -16.88 5.23 10.39
CA ASP A 35 -18.16 5.88 10.78
C ASP A 35 -18.42 5.86 12.28
N ASP A 36 -17.82 4.90 13.01
CA ASP A 36 -17.99 4.81 14.46
C ASP A 36 -17.02 5.77 15.19
N PRO A 37 -17.56 6.82 15.88
CA PRO A 37 -16.74 7.76 16.63
C PRO A 37 -16.04 7.14 17.85
N ASP A 38 -16.58 6.04 18.40
CA ASP A 38 -15.96 5.33 19.52
C ASP A 38 -14.71 4.56 19.08
N ILE A 39 -14.55 4.31 17.79
CA ILE A 39 -13.37 3.71 17.18
C ILE A 39 -12.46 4.78 16.57
N SER A 40 -13.01 5.68 15.76
CA SER A 40 -12.23 6.67 15.00
C SER A 40 -11.53 7.68 15.90
N THR A 41 -12.19 8.15 16.98
CA THR A 41 -11.61 9.16 17.87
C THR A 41 -10.39 8.67 18.65
N PRO A 42 -10.43 7.52 19.36
CA PRO A 42 -9.24 6.97 20.03
C PRO A 42 -8.10 6.67 19.05
N MET A 43 -8.45 6.14 17.87
CA MET A 43 -7.47 5.80 16.84
C MET A 43 -6.78 7.06 16.32
N ALA A 44 -7.54 8.10 15.96
CA ALA A 44 -7.00 9.38 15.51
C ALA A 44 -6.10 10.02 16.57
N ASN A 45 -6.54 10.08 17.83
CA ASN A 45 -5.76 10.63 18.93
C ASN A 45 -4.45 9.87 19.14
N TYR A 46 -4.49 8.54 19.10
CA TYR A 46 -3.29 7.73 19.25
C TYR A 46 -2.28 7.98 18.11
N LEU A 47 -2.75 8.06 16.87
CA LEU A 47 -1.90 8.33 15.71
C LEU A 47 -1.33 9.75 15.73
N MET A 48 -2.12 10.76 16.09
CA MET A 48 -1.64 12.13 16.28
C MET A 48 -0.56 12.23 17.36
N ASN A 49 -0.74 11.52 18.49
CA ASN A 49 0.28 11.46 19.55
C ASN A 49 1.58 10.77 19.11
N ASN A 50 1.52 9.97 18.03
CA ASN A 50 2.69 9.34 17.40
C ASN A 50 3.25 10.14 16.21
N GLY A 51 2.84 11.41 16.04
CA GLY A 51 3.43 12.36 15.11
C GLY A 51 2.84 12.38 13.71
N TYR A 52 1.67 11.78 13.49
CA TYR A 52 0.97 11.82 12.20
C TYR A 52 -0.04 12.96 12.11
N HIS A 53 -0.26 13.48 10.91
CA HIS A 53 -1.43 14.28 10.61
C HIS A 53 -2.59 13.35 10.29
N VAL A 54 -3.70 13.45 11.03
CA VAL A 54 -4.86 12.57 10.83
C VAL A 54 -6.07 13.38 10.40
N VAL A 55 -6.69 12.96 9.30
CA VAL A 55 -7.97 13.48 8.83
C VAL A 55 -8.98 12.35 8.93
N ALA A 56 -10.06 12.55 9.70
CA ALA A 56 -11.13 11.58 9.88
C ALA A 56 -12.30 11.90 8.95
N CYS A 57 -12.85 10.88 8.31
CA CYS A 57 -14.05 10.92 7.49
C CYS A 57 -15.01 9.81 7.94
N GLU A 58 -16.29 10.12 8.02
CA GLU A 58 -17.34 9.21 8.50
C GLU A 58 -17.95 8.36 7.39
N SER A 59 -17.57 8.59 6.12
CA SER A 59 -18.12 7.85 4.98
C SER A 59 -17.16 7.84 3.79
N ALA A 60 -17.40 6.93 2.85
CA ALA A 60 -16.68 6.84 1.59
C ALA A 60 -16.81 8.13 0.76
N GLU A 61 -17.98 8.76 0.75
CA GLU A 61 -18.27 9.97 0.00
C GLU A 61 -17.47 11.16 0.54
N SER A 62 -17.41 11.33 1.88
CA SER A 62 -16.62 12.38 2.53
C SER A 62 -15.13 12.21 2.27
N ALA A 63 -14.63 10.98 2.30
CA ALA A 63 -13.25 10.64 1.97
C ALA A 63 -12.92 10.99 0.51
N GLN A 64 -13.81 10.63 -0.44
CA GLN A 64 -13.64 10.99 -1.84
C GLN A 64 -13.64 12.49 -2.08
N GLN A 65 -14.55 13.21 -1.41
CA GLN A 65 -14.63 14.67 -1.55
C GLN A 65 -13.33 15.32 -1.06
N TRP A 66 -12.78 14.83 0.06
CA TRP A 66 -11.51 15.32 0.60
C TRP A 66 -10.33 15.04 -0.36
N LEU A 67 -10.27 13.82 -0.91
CA LEU A 67 -9.20 13.39 -1.84
C LEU A 67 -9.20 14.15 -3.18
N LYS A 68 -10.28 14.86 -3.55
CA LYS A 68 -10.29 15.69 -4.76
C LYS A 68 -9.32 16.89 -4.69
N SER A 69 -9.09 17.41 -3.49
CA SER A 69 -8.28 18.62 -3.26
C SER A 69 -7.08 18.42 -2.35
N HIS A 70 -6.96 17.25 -1.71
CA HIS A 70 -5.90 16.93 -0.78
C HIS A 70 -5.24 15.60 -1.12
N LYS A 71 -4.04 15.38 -0.56
CA LYS A 71 -3.31 14.11 -0.69
C LYS A 71 -3.18 13.48 0.68
N ALA A 72 -3.35 12.16 0.73
CA ALA A 72 -2.99 11.35 1.87
C ALA A 72 -1.75 10.52 1.53
N ASP A 73 -0.93 10.23 2.53
CA ASP A 73 0.21 9.33 2.41
C ASP A 73 -0.19 7.88 2.67
N LEU A 74 -1.28 7.67 3.42
CA LEU A 74 -1.88 6.37 3.68
C LEU A 74 -3.36 6.54 4.03
N ILE A 75 -4.19 5.58 3.63
CA ILE A 75 -5.61 5.50 3.98
C ILE A 75 -5.83 4.31 4.93
N LEU A 76 -6.45 4.58 6.07
CA LEU A 76 -7.05 3.58 6.96
C LEU A 76 -8.53 3.52 6.62
N LEU A 77 -9.04 2.37 6.21
CA LEU A 77 -10.37 2.26 5.61
C LEU A 77 -11.16 1.12 6.23
N ASP A 78 -12.27 1.45 6.88
CA ASP A 78 -13.23 0.43 7.29
C ASP A 78 -13.96 -0.13 6.06
N ILE A 79 -14.25 -1.42 6.08
CA ILE A 79 -15.08 -2.09 5.08
C ILE A 79 -16.55 -1.76 5.27
N MET A 80 -17.00 -1.74 6.53
CA MET A 80 -18.41 -1.64 6.91
C MET A 80 -18.81 -0.17 7.08
N LEU A 81 -18.77 0.60 6.02
CA LEU A 81 -19.22 2.00 6.02
C LEU A 81 -20.70 2.10 5.62
N PRO A 82 -21.43 3.11 6.14
CA PRO A 82 -22.79 3.40 5.71
C PRO A 82 -22.78 3.93 4.27
N GLY A 83 -23.75 3.49 3.48
CA GLY A 83 -23.86 3.87 2.07
C GLY A 83 -22.92 3.07 1.17
N GLU A 84 -21.90 3.69 0.62
CA GLU A 84 -20.89 2.99 -0.16
C GLU A 84 -19.92 2.23 0.74
N SER A 85 -19.72 0.93 0.45
CA SER A 85 -18.78 0.11 1.22
C SER A 85 -17.32 0.55 1.05
N GLY A 86 -16.48 0.31 2.08
CA GLY A 86 -15.03 0.56 1.95
C GLY A 86 -14.37 -0.27 0.85
N LEU A 87 -14.90 -1.44 0.52
CA LEU A 87 -14.41 -2.26 -0.60
C LEU A 87 -14.65 -1.57 -1.94
N ASP A 88 -15.82 -0.96 -2.14
CA ASP A 88 -16.14 -0.23 -3.38
C ASP A 88 -15.32 1.04 -3.50
N LEU A 89 -15.13 1.77 -2.39
CA LEU A 89 -14.21 2.90 -2.34
C LEU A 89 -12.78 2.48 -2.71
N CYS A 90 -12.26 1.40 -2.12
CA CYS A 90 -10.94 0.87 -2.44
C CYS A 90 -10.80 0.54 -3.93
N ARG A 91 -11.77 -0.20 -4.50
CA ARG A 91 -11.79 -0.55 -5.92
C ARG A 91 -11.73 0.69 -6.81
N ARG A 92 -12.48 1.73 -6.47
CA ARG A 92 -12.55 2.99 -7.22
C ARG A 92 -11.23 3.76 -7.16
N LEU A 93 -10.64 3.87 -5.97
CA LEU A 93 -9.36 4.56 -5.78
C LEU A 93 -8.24 3.88 -6.56
N ARG A 94 -8.29 2.55 -6.73
CA ARG A 94 -7.28 1.79 -7.48
C ARG A 94 -7.30 2.00 -9.00
N GLY A 95 -8.33 2.67 -9.52
CA GLY A 95 -8.38 3.08 -10.94
C GLY A 95 -7.39 4.18 -11.34
N GLY A 96 -6.73 4.85 -10.37
CA GLY A 96 -5.78 5.94 -10.57
C GLY A 96 -4.55 5.84 -9.67
N TYR A 97 -3.84 6.99 -9.50
CA TYR A 97 -2.82 7.09 -8.44
C TYR A 97 -3.53 7.09 -7.09
N CYS A 98 -3.19 6.12 -6.27
CA CYS A 98 -3.79 5.95 -4.96
C CYS A 98 -2.69 5.73 -3.91
N PRO A 99 -2.77 6.39 -2.74
CA PRO A 99 -1.89 6.08 -1.62
C PRO A 99 -2.12 4.64 -1.14
N PRO A 100 -1.21 4.07 -0.35
CA PRO A 100 -1.44 2.77 0.27
C PRO A 100 -2.71 2.77 1.12
N ILE A 101 -3.41 1.65 1.11
CA ILE A 101 -4.65 1.43 1.86
C ILE A 101 -4.45 0.26 2.83
N ILE A 102 -4.67 0.51 4.12
CA ILE A 102 -4.82 -0.52 5.13
C ILE A 102 -6.31 -0.66 5.42
N MET A 103 -6.86 -1.85 5.18
CA MET A 103 -8.24 -2.16 5.58
C MET A 103 -8.30 -2.41 7.08
N VAL A 104 -9.28 -1.80 7.75
CA VAL A 104 -9.56 -2.00 9.17
C VAL A 104 -11.01 -2.46 9.27
N THR A 105 -11.28 -3.69 9.75
CA THR A 105 -12.64 -4.23 9.68
C THR A 105 -12.93 -5.22 10.80
N ALA A 106 -14.20 -5.28 11.20
CA ALA A 106 -14.69 -6.34 12.08
C ALA A 106 -14.69 -7.66 11.30
N LEU A 107 -13.91 -8.64 11.76
CA LEU A 107 -13.72 -9.88 11.05
C LEU A 107 -14.30 -11.06 11.77
N ASP A 108 -15.18 -11.75 11.06
CA ASP A 108 -15.41 -13.17 11.31
C ASP A 108 -15.31 -14.01 10.02
N ASP A 109 -15.13 -13.41 8.83
CA ASP A 109 -15.06 -14.16 7.59
C ASP A 109 -13.67 -14.09 6.92
N PRO A 110 -12.96 -15.24 6.79
CA PRO A 110 -11.73 -15.34 6.01
C PRO A 110 -11.89 -14.90 4.54
N ILE A 111 -13.13 -14.88 4.03
CA ILE A 111 -13.45 -14.48 2.66
C ILE A 111 -13.27 -12.97 2.50
N ASP A 112 -13.65 -12.15 3.48
CA ASP A 112 -13.51 -10.70 3.42
C ASP A 112 -12.05 -10.25 3.42
N ASN A 113 -11.17 -10.99 4.10
CA ASN A 113 -9.72 -10.80 4.04
C ASN A 113 -9.16 -11.02 2.63
N VAL A 114 -9.58 -12.10 1.99
CA VAL A 114 -9.16 -12.45 0.63
C VAL A 114 -9.71 -11.42 -0.35
N VAL A 115 -10.99 -11.02 -0.20
CA VAL A 115 -11.65 -10.04 -1.06
C VAL A 115 -11.02 -8.65 -0.91
N GLY A 116 -10.75 -8.18 0.30
CA GLY A 116 -10.10 -6.87 0.55
C GLY A 116 -8.70 -6.82 -0.06
N LEU A 117 -7.92 -7.87 0.13
CA LEU A 117 -6.65 -8.03 -0.54
C LEU A 117 -6.84 -8.19 -2.06
N GLU A 118 -7.84 -8.87 -2.57
CA GLU A 118 -8.16 -8.99 -4.00
C GLU A 118 -8.54 -7.65 -4.64
N LEU A 119 -9.11 -6.75 -3.90
CA LEU A 119 -9.45 -5.41 -4.36
C LEU A 119 -8.27 -4.43 -4.33
N GLY A 120 -7.12 -4.85 -3.80
CA GLY A 120 -5.89 -4.09 -3.89
C GLY A 120 -5.45 -3.40 -2.59
N ALA A 121 -6.00 -3.70 -1.43
CA ALA A 121 -5.46 -3.22 -0.17
C ALA A 121 -3.99 -3.65 0.01
N ASP A 122 -3.20 -2.79 0.65
CA ASP A 122 -1.77 -3.02 0.88
C ASP A 122 -1.51 -3.81 2.16
N ASP A 123 -2.42 -3.70 3.13
CA ASP A 123 -2.42 -4.49 4.36
C ASP A 123 -3.85 -4.55 4.94
N TYR A 124 -4.01 -5.30 6.00
CA TYR A 124 -5.27 -5.61 6.62
C TYR A 124 -5.13 -5.76 8.14
N VAL A 125 -6.09 -5.17 8.90
CA VAL A 125 -6.15 -5.25 10.36
C VAL A 125 -7.56 -5.61 10.79
N ALA A 126 -7.70 -6.72 11.53
CA ALA A 126 -8.96 -7.18 12.07
C ALA A 126 -9.31 -6.47 13.38
N LYS A 127 -10.55 -6.00 13.55
CA LYS A 127 -11.11 -5.55 14.82
C LYS A 127 -11.53 -6.78 15.66
N PRO A 128 -11.29 -6.82 16.98
CA PRO A 128 -10.58 -5.81 17.75
C PRO A 128 -9.05 -5.92 17.57
N PHE A 129 -8.35 -4.80 17.54
CA PHE A 129 -6.90 -4.73 17.39
C PHE A 129 -6.26 -3.83 18.44
N ASP A 130 -4.99 -4.07 18.71
CA ASP A 130 -4.16 -3.17 19.51
C ASP A 130 -3.68 -2.00 18.62
N LEU A 131 -3.81 -0.77 19.11
CA LEU A 131 -3.36 0.43 18.40
C LEU A 131 -1.84 0.41 18.12
N SER A 132 -1.05 -0.26 18.94
CA SER A 132 0.38 -0.43 18.72
C SER A 132 0.68 -1.34 17.51
N VAL A 133 -0.15 -2.37 17.31
CA VAL A 133 -0.07 -3.27 16.14
C VAL A 133 -0.45 -2.51 14.88
N LEU A 134 -1.53 -1.71 14.91
CA LEU A 134 -1.92 -0.85 13.80
C LEU A 134 -0.79 0.13 13.44
N LEU A 135 -0.21 0.79 14.45
CA LEU A 135 0.91 1.72 14.26
C LEU A 135 2.13 1.06 13.61
N ALA A 136 2.48 -0.16 14.05
CA ALA A 136 3.58 -0.91 13.45
C ALA A 136 3.32 -1.22 11.96
N ARG A 137 2.09 -1.56 11.59
CA ARG A 137 1.69 -1.80 10.20
C ARG A 137 1.72 -0.52 9.37
N ILE A 138 1.20 0.60 9.88
CA ILE A 138 1.29 1.92 9.23
C ILE A 138 2.76 2.25 8.93
N ARG A 139 3.63 2.13 9.94
CA ARG A 139 5.07 2.38 9.78
C ARG A 139 5.71 1.47 8.74
N ALA A 140 5.34 0.18 8.72
CA ALA A 140 5.86 -0.77 7.75
C ALA A 140 5.43 -0.42 6.32
N VAL A 141 4.17 -0.03 6.11
CA VAL A 141 3.64 0.37 4.80
C VAL A 141 4.27 1.69 4.34
N LEU A 142 4.32 2.72 5.19
CA LEU A 142 4.92 4.02 4.86
C LEU A 142 6.43 3.92 4.59
N ARG A 143 7.17 3.09 5.35
CA ARG A 143 8.61 2.86 5.11
C ARG A 143 8.88 2.28 3.73
N ARG A 144 8.04 1.35 3.25
CA ARG A 144 8.15 0.81 1.89
C ARG A 144 8.00 1.90 0.83
N VAL A 145 7.11 2.86 1.07
CA VAL A 145 6.93 4.03 0.19
C VAL A 145 8.13 4.95 0.24
N ASN A 146 8.54 5.38 1.44
CA ASN A 146 9.60 6.35 1.65
C ASN A 146 11.00 5.78 1.37
N GLY A 147 11.23 4.49 1.65
CA GLY A 147 12.50 3.82 1.32
C GLY A 147 12.76 3.78 -0.18
N ALA A 148 11.70 3.67 -0.98
CA ALA A 148 11.77 3.78 -2.41
C ALA A 148 12.12 5.22 -2.86
N GLU A 149 11.55 6.25 -2.23
CA GLU A 149 11.87 7.67 -2.55
C GLU A 149 13.30 8.05 -2.15
N GLN A 150 13.78 7.59 -1.00
CA GLN A 150 15.16 7.88 -0.55
C GLN A 150 16.23 7.22 -1.42
N ALA A 151 15.95 6.04 -1.99
CA ALA A 151 16.84 5.40 -2.95
C ALA A 151 16.97 6.23 -4.23
N ALA A 152 15.89 6.89 -4.69
CA ALA A 152 15.91 7.75 -5.86
C ALA A 152 16.73 9.04 -5.66
N VAL A 153 16.64 9.65 -4.48
CA VAL A 153 17.38 10.89 -4.16
C VAL A 153 18.88 10.64 -4.10
N LYS A 154 19.31 9.45 -3.65
CA LYS A 154 20.75 9.11 -3.57
C LYS A 154 21.40 8.81 -4.92
N THR A 155 20.63 8.41 -5.95
CA THR A 155 21.16 8.02 -7.26
C THR A 155 21.04 9.12 -8.33
N GLY A 156 20.43 10.27 -8.03
CA GLY A 156 20.34 11.42 -8.94
C GLY A 156 19.54 11.18 -10.23
N GLY A 157 18.81 10.06 -10.33
CA GLY A 157 18.00 9.69 -11.49
C GLY A 157 16.77 8.87 -11.11
N GLU A 158 15.73 8.95 -11.92
CA GLU A 158 14.55 8.09 -11.74
C GLU A 158 14.95 6.63 -12.00
N HIS A 159 14.85 5.79 -10.99
CA HIS A 159 15.15 4.35 -11.13
C HIS A 159 14.04 3.69 -11.96
N VAL A 160 14.35 3.37 -13.20
CA VAL A 160 13.42 2.82 -14.17
C VAL A 160 13.90 1.44 -14.60
N ILE A 161 13.04 0.45 -14.50
CA ILE A 161 13.35 -0.94 -14.85
C ILE A 161 12.63 -1.31 -16.14
N HIS A 162 13.36 -1.90 -17.07
CA HIS A 162 12.83 -2.32 -18.36
C HIS A 162 12.84 -3.85 -18.48
N PHE A 163 11.71 -4.43 -18.94
CA PHE A 163 11.58 -5.85 -19.24
C PHE A 163 10.45 -6.08 -20.26
N ALA A 164 10.59 -7.03 -21.17
CA ALA A 164 9.54 -7.46 -22.10
C ALA A 164 8.77 -6.27 -22.76
N ASN A 165 9.47 -5.23 -23.20
CA ASN A 165 8.93 -3.97 -23.74
C ASN A 165 8.04 -3.19 -22.74
N CYS A 166 8.07 -3.53 -21.47
CA CYS A 166 7.45 -2.76 -20.40
C CYS A 166 8.48 -1.85 -19.73
N THR A 167 8.00 -0.73 -19.20
CA THR A 167 8.77 0.21 -18.40
C THR A 167 8.15 0.30 -17.03
N PHE A 168 8.86 -0.13 -16.01
CA PHE A 168 8.41 -0.16 -14.63
C PHE A 168 9.04 0.97 -13.82
N TYR A 169 8.20 1.72 -13.11
CA TYR A 169 8.54 2.84 -12.24
C TYR A 169 8.23 2.46 -10.78
N PRO A 170 9.16 1.80 -10.07
CA PRO A 170 8.91 1.28 -8.71
C PRO A 170 8.47 2.38 -7.74
N LEU A 171 9.13 3.54 -7.79
CA LEU A 171 8.87 4.67 -6.91
C LEU A 171 7.48 5.29 -7.10
N ARG A 172 7.00 5.27 -8.32
CA ARG A 172 5.69 5.80 -8.70
C ARG A 172 4.59 4.73 -8.73
N ARG A 173 4.93 3.49 -8.43
CA ARG A 173 4.02 2.34 -8.37
C ARG A 173 3.17 2.16 -9.62
N TYR A 174 3.77 2.30 -10.79
CA TYR A 174 3.11 1.97 -12.04
C TYR A 174 4.07 1.36 -13.06
N LEU A 175 3.50 0.75 -14.06
CA LEU A 175 4.22 0.30 -15.24
C LEU A 175 3.54 0.81 -16.52
N HIS A 176 4.33 1.04 -17.56
CA HIS A 176 3.85 1.19 -18.91
C HIS A 176 4.04 -0.12 -19.66
N GLY A 177 2.97 -0.59 -20.31
CA GLY A 177 3.04 -1.72 -21.23
C GLY A 177 3.67 -1.35 -22.58
N PRO A 178 3.80 -2.33 -23.50
CA PRO A 178 4.39 -2.12 -24.83
C PRO A 178 3.70 -1.03 -25.65
N THR A 179 2.39 -0.88 -25.47
CA THR A 179 1.57 0.15 -26.17
C THR A 179 1.50 1.49 -25.42
N GLY A 180 2.29 1.68 -24.36
CA GLY A 180 2.28 2.87 -23.52
C GLY A 180 1.11 2.93 -22.52
N ILE A 181 0.27 1.90 -22.45
CA ILE A 181 -0.82 1.83 -21.47
C ILE A 181 -0.25 1.78 -20.07
N ARG A 182 -0.64 2.74 -19.23
CA ARG A 182 -0.25 2.81 -17.83
C ARG A 182 -1.13 1.91 -16.97
N LYS A 183 -0.50 1.08 -16.12
CA LYS A 183 -1.17 0.28 -15.11
C LYS A 183 -0.59 0.57 -13.73
N SER A 184 -1.44 1.00 -12.79
CA SER A 184 -1.03 1.26 -11.40
C SER A 184 -0.81 -0.05 -10.65
N LEU A 185 0.16 -0.05 -9.73
CA LEU A 185 0.49 -1.18 -8.86
C LEU A 185 0.23 -0.80 -7.40
N THR A 186 -0.21 -1.75 -6.59
CA THR A 186 -0.22 -1.60 -5.13
C THR A 186 1.20 -1.72 -4.57
N ALA A 187 1.41 -1.39 -3.29
CA ALA A 187 2.72 -1.54 -2.67
C ALA A 187 3.22 -2.99 -2.77
N GLY A 188 2.39 -3.97 -2.38
CA GLY A 188 2.77 -5.38 -2.43
C GLY A 188 3.04 -5.89 -3.86
N GLU A 189 2.29 -5.43 -4.86
CA GLU A 189 2.55 -5.76 -6.27
C GLU A 189 3.85 -5.13 -6.77
N THR A 190 4.16 -3.92 -6.32
CA THR A 190 5.40 -3.22 -6.63
C THR A 190 6.60 -3.95 -6.02
N ASP A 191 6.51 -4.30 -4.73
CA ASP A 191 7.57 -5.03 -4.02
C ASP A 191 7.81 -6.40 -4.66
N LEU A 192 6.74 -7.14 -4.96
CA LEU A 192 6.84 -8.42 -5.64
C LEU A 192 7.48 -8.30 -7.03
N LEU A 193 7.04 -7.33 -7.84
CA LEU A 193 7.61 -7.12 -9.17
C LEU A 193 9.09 -6.73 -9.09
N LEU A 194 9.46 -5.89 -8.12
CA LEU A 194 10.85 -5.50 -7.89
C LEU A 194 11.72 -6.70 -7.52
N VAL A 195 11.28 -7.53 -6.57
CA VAL A 195 11.97 -8.77 -6.18
C VAL A 195 12.13 -9.72 -7.38
N LEU A 196 11.07 -9.88 -8.17
CA LEU A 196 11.12 -10.72 -9.39
C LEU A 196 12.09 -10.17 -10.44
N CYS A 197 12.14 -8.85 -10.64
CA CYS A 197 13.10 -8.21 -11.54
C CYS A 197 14.53 -8.40 -11.06
N GLN A 198 14.81 -8.19 -9.78
CA GLN A 198 16.13 -8.37 -9.18
C GLN A 198 16.63 -9.81 -9.23
N ASN A 199 15.73 -10.78 -9.29
CA ASN A 199 16.03 -12.20 -9.33
C ASN A 199 15.58 -12.85 -10.66
N GLY A 200 15.66 -12.14 -11.75
CA GLY A 200 15.28 -12.64 -13.07
C GLY A 200 15.96 -13.96 -13.41
N LYS A 201 15.25 -14.86 -14.10
CA LYS A 201 15.71 -16.20 -14.51
C LYS A 201 15.99 -17.19 -13.36
N LYS A 202 15.70 -16.81 -12.09
CA LYS A 202 15.80 -17.73 -10.95
C LYS A 202 14.40 -18.18 -10.52
N VAL A 203 14.28 -19.44 -10.12
CA VAL A 203 13.06 -19.94 -9.46
C VAL A 203 13.15 -19.53 -8.00
N LEU A 204 12.17 -18.76 -7.53
CA LEU A 204 12.03 -18.35 -6.13
C LEU A 204 10.89 -19.15 -5.49
N SER A 205 11.14 -19.75 -4.34
CA SER A 205 10.09 -20.37 -3.54
C SER A 205 9.15 -19.31 -2.95
N ARG A 206 8.03 -19.74 -2.38
CA ARG A 206 7.13 -18.83 -1.67
C ARG A 206 7.77 -18.20 -0.45
N GLU A 207 8.57 -18.99 0.25
CA GLU A 207 9.37 -18.56 1.38
C GLU A 207 10.40 -17.51 0.96
N ASP A 208 11.17 -17.77 -0.10
CA ASP A 208 12.14 -16.81 -0.63
C ASP A 208 11.47 -15.48 -1.00
N LEU A 209 10.31 -15.53 -1.66
CA LEU A 209 9.56 -14.33 -2.02
C LEU A 209 9.10 -13.55 -0.79
N ILE A 210 8.60 -14.25 0.24
CA ILE A 210 8.20 -13.62 1.50
C ILE A 210 9.40 -12.94 2.16
N ASP A 211 10.52 -13.64 2.26
CA ASP A 211 11.72 -13.13 2.94
C ASP A 211 12.33 -11.95 2.20
N LEU A 212 12.44 -12.02 0.87
CA LEU A 212 12.92 -10.93 0.04
C LEU A 212 12.00 -9.70 0.05
N MET A 213 10.68 -9.90 0.10
CA MET A 213 9.71 -8.80 0.22
C MET A 213 9.67 -8.19 1.63
N ARG A 214 10.04 -8.95 2.66
CA ARG A 214 10.06 -8.46 4.05
C ARG A 214 11.17 -7.44 4.28
N GLY A 215 12.32 -7.54 3.61
CA GLY A 215 13.53 -6.81 3.99
C GLY A 215 13.94 -7.10 5.45
N GLU A 216 14.89 -6.36 6.00
CA GLU A 216 15.42 -6.58 7.35
C GLU A 216 14.40 -6.39 8.51
N ASN A 217 13.17 -5.89 8.24
CA ASN A 217 12.18 -5.55 9.27
C ASN A 217 10.77 -6.11 8.96
N GLY A 218 10.68 -7.39 8.74
CA GLY A 218 9.54 -8.18 8.31
C GLY A 218 8.13 -7.80 8.78
N SER A 219 7.24 -7.57 7.83
CA SER A 219 5.80 -7.68 8.03
C SER A 219 5.34 -9.08 7.59
N ALA A 220 4.41 -9.68 8.34
CA ALA A 220 3.97 -11.06 8.12
C ALA A 220 3.08 -11.21 6.87
N ALA A 221 3.69 -11.19 5.69
CA ALA A 221 3.02 -11.73 4.51
C ALA A 221 2.87 -13.25 4.69
N SER A 222 1.67 -13.79 4.54
CA SER A 222 1.45 -15.23 4.56
C SER A 222 1.72 -15.83 3.18
N MET A 223 2.00 -17.14 3.10
CA MET A 223 2.18 -17.83 1.80
C MET A 223 0.98 -17.65 0.86
N ARG A 224 -0.24 -17.57 1.40
CA ARG A 224 -1.46 -17.31 0.62
C ARG A 224 -1.47 -15.91 -0.02
N SER A 225 -0.85 -14.91 0.64
CA SER A 225 -0.76 -13.57 0.09
C SER A 225 0.18 -13.48 -1.12
N VAL A 226 1.24 -14.30 -1.18
CA VAL A 226 2.15 -14.36 -2.35
C VAL A 226 1.41 -14.86 -3.60
N ASP A 227 0.69 -15.98 -3.49
CA ASP A 227 -0.05 -16.54 -4.64
C ASP A 227 -1.09 -15.56 -5.18
N LEU A 228 -1.73 -14.83 -4.28
CA LEU A 228 -2.68 -13.78 -4.62
C LEU A 228 -2.01 -12.60 -5.33
N LEU A 229 -0.87 -12.12 -4.80
CA LEU A 229 -0.09 -11.05 -5.43
C LEU A 229 0.42 -11.47 -6.83
N ILE A 230 0.89 -12.71 -6.99
CA ILE A 230 1.27 -13.28 -8.29
C ILE A 230 0.08 -13.27 -9.26
N SER A 231 -1.09 -13.73 -8.81
CA SER A 231 -2.30 -13.76 -9.65
C SER A 231 -2.69 -12.36 -10.13
N ARG A 232 -2.63 -11.35 -9.25
CA ARG A 232 -2.92 -9.95 -9.60
C ARG A 232 -1.88 -9.35 -10.52
N LEU A 233 -0.61 -9.57 -10.19
CA LEU A 233 0.49 -9.06 -11.00
C LEU A 233 0.43 -9.64 -12.41
N ARG A 234 0.12 -10.93 -12.56
CA ARG A 234 -0.12 -11.54 -13.88
C ARG A 234 -1.20 -10.82 -14.66
N ARG A 235 -2.36 -10.54 -14.04
CA ARG A 235 -3.46 -9.80 -14.70
C ARG A 235 -3.03 -8.41 -15.17
N LYS A 236 -2.16 -7.74 -14.42
CA LYS A 236 -1.61 -6.43 -14.79
C LYS A 236 -0.49 -6.51 -15.83
N LEU A 237 0.21 -7.62 -15.90
CA LEU A 237 1.26 -7.88 -16.88
C LEU A 237 0.75 -8.46 -18.20
N VAL A 238 -0.54 -8.70 -18.36
CA VAL A 238 -1.15 -9.09 -19.64
C VAL A 238 -1.35 -7.84 -20.51
N PHE A 239 -0.79 -7.86 -21.71
CA PHE A 239 -1.00 -6.86 -22.76
C PHE A 239 -1.30 -7.59 -24.06
N ASP A 240 -2.14 -6.98 -24.93
CA ASP A 240 -2.66 -7.63 -26.13
C ASP A 240 -1.57 -8.14 -27.09
N ASP A 241 -0.42 -7.47 -27.10
CA ASP A 241 0.73 -7.82 -27.95
C ASP A 241 1.69 -8.86 -27.32
N MET A 242 1.42 -9.31 -26.09
CA MET A 242 2.30 -10.23 -25.37
C MET A 242 1.78 -11.66 -25.45
N LYS A 243 2.50 -12.51 -26.19
CA LYS A 243 2.16 -13.94 -26.37
C LYS A 243 2.66 -14.82 -25.23
N GLU A 244 3.57 -14.36 -24.40
CA GLU A 244 4.23 -15.18 -23.37
C GLU A 244 3.87 -14.74 -21.95
N GLU A 245 3.64 -15.72 -21.09
CA GLU A 245 3.48 -15.50 -19.66
C GLU A 245 4.82 -15.08 -19.03
N LEU A 246 4.90 -13.87 -18.45
CA LEU A 246 6.13 -13.34 -17.88
C LEU A 246 6.52 -14.00 -16.57
N ILE A 247 5.55 -14.47 -15.78
CA ILE A 247 5.76 -15.16 -14.51
C ILE A 247 5.32 -16.61 -14.66
N GLN A 248 6.26 -17.52 -14.71
CA GLN A 248 6.00 -18.95 -14.84
C GLN A 248 5.90 -19.61 -13.46
N THR A 249 4.92 -20.52 -13.29
CA THR A 249 4.78 -21.34 -12.08
C THR A 249 5.54 -22.66 -12.25
N PHE A 250 6.38 -22.99 -11.30
CA PHE A 250 6.95 -24.31 -11.13
C PHE A 250 6.23 -25.01 -9.99
N ARG A 251 5.45 -26.05 -10.30
CA ARG A 251 4.69 -26.80 -9.30
C ARG A 251 5.63 -27.27 -8.19
N ASN A 252 5.25 -27.01 -6.93
CA ASN A 252 5.98 -27.30 -5.70
C ASN A 252 7.29 -26.53 -5.49
N ASN A 253 7.81 -25.76 -6.46
CA ASN A 253 9.09 -25.05 -6.36
C ASN A 253 8.98 -23.53 -6.31
N GLY A 254 7.86 -22.94 -6.77
CA GLY A 254 7.66 -21.49 -6.73
C GLY A 254 7.44 -20.83 -8.08
N TYR A 255 8.03 -19.66 -8.28
CA TYR A 255 7.80 -18.77 -9.42
C TYR A 255 9.11 -18.33 -10.07
N LEU A 256 9.08 -18.19 -11.39
CA LEU A 256 10.20 -17.71 -12.21
C LEU A 256 9.75 -16.48 -13.02
N PHE A 257 10.53 -15.40 -12.98
CA PHE A 257 10.37 -14.27 -13.88
C PHE A 257 11.21 -14.48 -15.15
N ARG A 258 10.54 -14.65 -16.28
CA ARG A 258 11.18 -15.06 -17.56
C ARG A 258 11.93 -13.94 -18.29
N PRO A 259 11.46 -12.66 -18.23
CA PRO A 259 12.10 -11.60 -19.02
C PRO A 259 13.55 -11.33 -18.66
N GLU A 260 14.28 -10.79 -19.61
CA GLU A 260 15.52 -10.08 -19.33
C GLU A 260 15.19 -8.71 -18.75
N VAL A 261 15.92 -8.34 -17.70
CA VAL A 261 15.70 -7.10 -16.94
C VAL A 261 16.90 -6.18 -17.16
N ARG A 262 16.62 -4.89 -17.38
CA ARG A 262 17.62 -3.83 -17.53
C ARG A 262 17.28 -2.65 -16.64
N GLY A 263 18.27 -1.92 -16.16
CA GLY A 263 18.07 -0.74 -15.31
C GLY A 263 17.94 -1.08 -13.81
N LEU A 264 18.50 -2.21 -13.35
CA LEU A 264 18.59 -2.59 -11.94
C LEU A 264 19.70 -1.84 -11.22
#